data_5c4e95c6dd440b6dca1197ddbfe98696
#
_entry.id   5c4e95c6dd440b6dca1197ddbfe98696
#
_cell.length_a   1.000
_cell.length_b   1.000
_cell.length_c   1.000
_cell.angle_alpha   90.00
_cell.angle_beta   90.00
_cell.angle_gamma   90.00
#
_symmetry.space_group_name_H-M   'P 1'
#
loop_
_entity.id
_entity.type
_entity.pdbx_description
1 polymer ?
#
loop_
_entity_poly.entity_id
_entity_poly.type
_entity_poly.pdbx_seq_one_letter_code
_entity_poly.pdbx_strand_id
1 'polypeptide(L)' 'MDRVTAVALFARIVESGSFSKAAAEFGITQPTATKAVAAMEAR' A
#
# COMPACT_ATOMS: atom_id res chain seq x y z
N MET A 1 -8.15 5.88 -2.88
CA MET A 1 -7.31 5.93 -1.67
C MET A 1 -6.61 7.28 -1.64
N ASP A 2 -6.66 7.95 -0.52
CA ASP A 2 -6.04 9.27 -0.42
C ASP A 2 -4.52 9.15 -0.26
N ARG A 3 -3.85 10.27 -0.42
CA ARG A 3 -2.39 10.29 -0.39
C ARG A 3 -1.84 9.83 0.96
N VAL A 4 -2.45 10.29 2.05
CA VAL A 4 -1.97 9.95 3.39
C VAL A 4 -2.08 8.46 3.63
N THR A 5 -3.20 7.86 3.24
CA THR A 5 -3.39 6.43 3.39
C THR A 5 -2.42 5.66 2.51
N ALA A 6 -2.14 6.16 1.30
CA ALA A 6 -1.19 5.49 0.41
C ALA A 6 0.22 5.50 1.00
N VAL A 7 0.63 6.62 1.62
CA VAL A 7 1.93 6.70 2.28
C VAL A 7 2.00 5.73 3.46
N ALA A 8 0.93 5.69 4.26
CA ALA A 8 0.87 4.78 5.40
C ALA A 8 0.95 3.33 4.94
N LEU A 9 0.26 3.00 3.86
CA LEU A 9 0.31 1.66 3.29
C LEU A 9 1.73 1.31 2.85
N PHE A 10 2.38 2.23 2.16
CA PHE A 10 3.74 2.01 1.68
C PHE A 10 4.69 1.76 2.86
N ALA A 11 4.59 2.60 3.89
CA ALA A 11 5.42 2.44 5.08
C ALA A 11 5.20 1.07 5.71
N ARG A 12 3.93 0.63 5.75
CA ARG A 12 3.61 -0.66 6.34
C ARG A 12 4.18 -1.81 5.54
N ILE A 13 4.16 -1.68 4.20
CA ILE A 13 4.75 -2.68 3.33
C ILE A 13 6.24 -2.83 3.61
N VAL A 14 6.93 -1.71 3.73
CA VAL A 14 8.36 -1.71 4.00
C VAL A 14 8.66 -2.36 5.35
N GLU A 15 7.87 -2.00 6.37
CA GLU A 15 8.09 -2.54 7.71
C GLU A 15 7.81 -4.03 7.81
N SER A 16 6.72 -4.47 7.19
CA SER A 16 6.32 -5.88 7.29
C SER A 16 7.06 -6.76 6.29
N GLY A 17 7.57 -6.17 5.23
CA GLY A 17 8.21 -6.91 4.16
C GLY A 17 7.23 -7.70 3.31
N SER A 18 5.96 -7.38 3.36
CA SER A 18 4.94 -8.15 2.64
C SER A 18 3.79 -7.26 2.18
N PHE A 19 3.55 -7.25 0.87
CA PHE A 19 2.39 -6.57 0.29
C PHE A 19 1.08 -7.19 0.75
N SER A 20 1.03 -8.52 0.75
CA SER A 20 -0.18 -9.23 1.16
C SER A 20 -0.59 -8.87 2.57
N LYS A 21 0.38 -8.89 3.45
CA LYS A 21 0.12 -8.63 4.85
C LYS A 21 -0.36 -7.21 5.08
N ALA A 22 0.32 -6.26 4.47
CA ALA A 22 -0.05 -4.85 4.59
C ALA A 22 -1.42 -4.60 3.99
N ALA A 23 -1.71 -5.19 2.84
CA ALA A 23 -3.01 -5.03 2.21
C ALA A 23 -4.11 -5.56 3.10
N ALA A 24 -3.88 -6.72 3.72
CA ALA A 24 -4.86 -7.31 4.62
C ALA A 24 -5.12 -6.40 5.82
N GLU A 25 -4.07 -5.80 6.35
CA GLU A 25 -4.20 -4.89 7.49
C GLU A 25 -5.01 -3.66 7.14
N PHE A 26 -4.92 -3.21 5.90
CA PHE A 26 -5.65 -2.04 5.44
C PHE A 26 -7.02 -2.38 4.88
N GLY A 27 -7.37 -3.67 4.87
CA GLY A 27 -8.67 -4.11 4.39
C GLY A 27 -8.85 -3.96 2.89
N ILE A 28 -7.75 -4.06 2.14
CA ILE A 28 -7.78 -3.95 0.68
C ILE A 28 -7.12 -5.18 0.07
N THR A 29 -7.31 -5.35 -1.24
CA THR A 29 -6.69 -6.46 -1.95
C THR A 29 -5.26 -6.10 -2.33
N GLN A 30 -4.46 -7.14 -2.61
CA GLN A 30 -3.09 -6.91 -3.03
C GLN A 30 -2.98 -6.12 -4.33
N PRO A 31 -3.78 -6.41 -5.37
CA PRO A 31 -3.75 -5.58 -6.58
C PRO A 31 -4.07 -4.11 -6.30
N THR A 32 -4.99 -3.84 -5.38
CA THR A 32 -5.32 -2.47 -5.02
C THR A 32 -4.12 -1.80 -4.35
N ALA A 33 -3.44 -2.51 -3.47
CA ALA A 33 -2.25 -1.98 -2.81
C ALA A 33 -1.16 -1.69 -3.83
N THR A 34 -0.93 -2.60 -4.76
CA THR A 34 0.07 -2.41 -5.80
C THR A 34 -0.24 -1.18 -6.64
N LYS A 35 -1.51 -0.99 -6.98
CA LYS A 35 -1.93 0.15 -7.77
C LYS A 35 -1.71 1.46 -7.02
N ALA A 36 -2.01 1.46 -5.73
CA ALA A 36 -1.84 2.65 -4.91
C ALA A 36 -0.36 3.06 -4.84
N VAL A 37 0.52 2.08 -4.64
CA VAL A 37 1.96 2.35 -4.57
C VAL A 37 2.49 2.81 -5.92
N ALA A 38 2.03 2.18 -7.00
CA ALA A 38 2.45 2.57 -8.35
C ALA A 38 2.02 4.00 -8.66
N ALA A 39 0.83 4.40 -8.21
CA ALA A 39 0.35 5.77 -8.42
C ALA A 39 1.25 6.77 -7.70
N MET A 40 1.74 6.42 -6.53
CA MET A 40 2.66 7.27 -5.79
C MET A 40 3.99 7.42 -6.51
N GLU A 41 4.49 6.32 -7.05
CA GLU A 41 5.80 6.32 -7.71
C GLU A 41 5.77 6.97 -9.08
N ALA A 42 4.60 7.10 -9.67
CA ALA A 42 4.44 7.64 -11.01
C ALA A 42 4.53 9.16 -11.06
N ARG A 43 4.76 9.82 -9.96
CA ARG A 43 4.76 11.29 -9.89
C ARG A 43 6.01 11.92 -10.47
#